data_d350204c6ff25ca89ea7671378121866
#
_entry.id   d350204c6ff25ca89ea7671378121866
#
_cell.length_a   1.000
_cell.length_b   1.000
_cell.length_c   1.000
_cell.angle_alpha   90.00
_cell.angle_beta   90.00
_cell.angle_gamma   90.00
#
_symmetry.space_group_name_H-M   'P 1'
#
loop_
_entity.id
_entity.type
_entity.pdbx_description
1 polymer ?
#
loop_
_entity_poly.entity_id
_entity_poly.type
_entity_poly.pdbx_seq_one_letter_code
_entity_poly.pdbx_strand_id
1 'polypeptide(L)'
;WMGGVEEKKKPLPHLHTQYNKEIPYDTMDMDFMNLNQSAHGDRETGFMASRLRMNRKVVMGHWEDPEVTKRIAAWMRSAAGVVLGKELKICRFGDNMRYVGVTEGDKVEVEIKLGWECNTYAVGDLAKAIDACTEEEVDAKMAEYTSKYDMNTDNIDSVRYQARCEIAMEKFFAENDFSAFTNTFQDLVGMRQLPGIATQNLMAKGIGYG
;
A
#
# COMPACT_ATOMS: atom_id res chain seq x y z
N TRP A 1 -10.04 -30.90 -3.33
CA TRP A 1 -9.90 -29.50 -3.79
C TRP A 1 -11.18 -28.70 -3.50
N MET A 2 -11.46 -28.48 -2.23
CA MET A 2 -12.67 -27.76 -1.78
C MET A 2 -12.38 -26.35 -1.22
N GLY A 3 -11.13 -25.93 -1.23
CA GLY A 3 -10.74 -24.60 -0.75
C GLY A 3 -11.13 -23.41 -1.64
N GLY A 4 -11.51 -23.66 -2.91
CA GLY A 4 -11.74 -22.61 -3.88
C GLY A 4 -13.02 -21.78 -3.71
N VAL A 5 -13.96 -22.22 -2.90
CA VAL A 5 -15.25 -21.50 -2.76
C VAL A 5 -15.16 -20.36 -1.75
N GLU A 6 -14.44 -20.57 -0.66
CA GLU A 6 -14.18 -19.50 0.32
C GLU A 6 -13.17 -18.47 -0.19
N GLU A 7 -12.27 -18.89 -1.06
CA GLU A 7 -11.25 -18.03 -1.66
C GLU A 7 -11.76 -17.13 -2.79
N LYS A 8 -13.01 -17.31 -3.23
CA LYS A 8 -13.62 -16.53 -4.32
C LYS A 8 -13.46 -15.01 -4.17
N LYS A 9 -13.43 -14.54 -2.92
CA LYS A 9 -13.31 -13.11 -2.60
C LYS A 9 -11.86 -12.63 -2.44
N LYS A 10 -10.89 -13.54 -2.45
CA LYS A 10 -9.48 -13.22 -2.27
C LYS A 10 -8.73 -13.39 -3.59
N PRO A 11 -7.91 -12.42 -4.00
CA PRO A 11 -7.10 -12.52 -5.21
C PRO A 11 -5.88 -13.41 -5.00
N LEU A 12 -6.11 -14.69 -4.67
CA LEU A 12 -5.03 -15.65 -4.45
C LEU A 12 -4.47 -16.16 -5.77
N PRO A 13 -3.15 -16.24 -5.93
CA PRO A 13 -2.53 -16.84 -7.10
C PRO A 13 -2.65 -18.37 -7.04
N HIS A 14 -3.12 -18.97 -8.11
CA HIS A 14 -3.11 -20.42 -8.31
C HIS A 14 -2.09 -20.74 -9.40
N LEU A 15 -1.14 -21.60 -9.09
CA LEU A 15 -0.08 -22.01 -9.99
C LEU A 15 -0.32 -23.45 -10.48
N HIS A 16 -0.42 -23.59 -11.80
CA HIS A 16 -0.41 -24.88 -12.48
C HIS A 16 0.91 -24.98 -13.24
N THR A 17 1.63 -26.09 -13.06
CA THR A 17 2.94 -26.27 -13.66
C THR A 17 2.94 -27.42 -14.65
N GLN A 18 3.69 -27.27 -15.74
CA GLN A 18 4.19 -28.38 -16.56
C GLN A 18 5.66 -28.61 -16.23
N TYR A 19 6.05 -29.88 -16.18
CA TYR A 19 7.34 -30.27 -15.65
C TYR A 19 8.48 -30.18 -16.66
N ASN A 20 8.18 -30.30 -17.99
CA ASN A 20 9.21 -30.33 -19.03
C ASN A 20 9.12 -29.11 -19.94
N LYS A 21 10.26 -28.44 -20.11
CA LYS A 21 10.41 -27.32 -21.02
C LYS A 21 10.43 -27.77 -22.47
N GLU A 22 11.03 -28.92 -22.74
CA GLU A 22 11.15 -29.53 -24.04
C GLU A 22 10.43 -30.89 -24.06
N ILE A 23 9.77 -31.19 -25.16
CA ILE A 23 9.06 -32.44 -25.36
C ILE A 23 9.95 -33.36 -26.21
N PRO A 24 10.37 -34.52 -25.67
CA PRO A 24 11.20 -35.46 -26.41
C PRO A 24 10.33 -36.31 -27.35
N TYR A 25 9.95 -35.75 -28.48
CA TYR A 25 9.00 -36.36 -29.44
C TYR A 25 9.40 -37.75 -29.89
N ASP A 26 10.71 -38.04 -29.98
CA ASP A 26 11.22 -39.33 -30.46
C ASP A 26 11.13 -40.45 -29.43
N THR A 27 11.05 -40.12 -28.13
CA THR A 27 11.06 -41.08 -27.02
C THR A 27 9.83 -40.97 -26.11
N MET A 28 8.89 -40.12 -26.44
CA MET A 28 7.69 -39.89 -25.65
C MET A 28 6.78 -41.12 -25.66
N ASP A 29 6.45 -41.60 -24.49
CA ASP A 29 5.52 -42.73 -24.24
C ASP A 29 4.31 -42.30 -23.43
N MET A 30 3.45 -43.26 -23.08
CA MET A 30 2.24 -42.97 -22.30
C MET A 30 2.56 -42.55 -20.87
N ASP A 31 3.64 -43.03 -20.29
CA ASP A 31 4.04 -42.63 -18.94
C ASP A 31 4.53 -41.21 -18.92
N PHE A 32 5.32 -40.79 -19.92
CA PHE A 32 5.68 -39.41 -20.11
C PHE A 32 4.44 -38.51 -20.25
N MET A 33 3.49 -38.92 -21.09
CA MET A 33 2.24 -38.16 -21.30
C MET A 33 1.45 -38.00 -19.99
N ASN A 34 1.31 -39.08 -19.21
CA ASN A 34 0.57 -39.05 -17.95
C ASN A 34 1.25 -38.19 -16.87
N LEU A 35 2.57 -38.20 -16.80
CA LEU A 35 3.32 -37.43 -15.83
C LEU A 35 3.38 -35.92 -16.15
N ASN A 36 3.31 -35.54 -17.42
CA ASN A 36 3.58 -34.19 -17.85
C ASN A 36 2.38 -33.45 -18.43
N GLN A 37 1.19 -34.03 -18.39
CA GLN A 37 -0.01 -33.35 -18.86
C GLN A 37 -0.78 -32.70 -17.71
N SER A 38 -1.15 -31.44 -17.88
CA SER A 38 -2.04 -30.70 -16.99
C SER A 38 -3.43 -30.45 -17.58
N ALA A 39 -3.68 -30.95 -18.78
CA ALA A 39 -4.88 -30.63 -19.58
C ALA A 39 -6.20 -30.93 -18.85
N HIS A 40 -6.28 -32.01 -18.07
CA HIS A 40 -7.49 -32.32 -17.30
C HIS A 40 -7.70 -31.35 -16.16
N GLY A 41 -6.72 -31.17 -15.27
CA GLY A 41 -6.80 -30.27 -14.14
C GLY A 41 -6.98 -28.80 -14.56
N ASP A 42 -6.30 -28.36 -15.61
CA ASP A 42 -6.43 -27.00 -16.12
C ASP A 42 -7.81 -26.72 -16.69
N ARG A 43 -8.41 -27.66 -17.41
CA ARG A 43 -9.79 -27.53 -17.91
C ARG A 43 -10.80 -27.49 -16.78
N GLU A 44 -10.67 -28.35 -15.78
CA GLU A 44 -11.55 -28.34 -14.62
C GLU A 44 -11.44 -27.06 -13.82
N THR A 45 -10.24 -26.60 -13.55
CA THR A 45 -9.98 -25.32 -12.86
C THR A 45 -10.53 -24.15 -13.67
N GLY A 46 -10.31 -24.13 -14.97
CA GLY A 46 -10.84 -23.11 -15.88
C GLY A 46 -12.38 -23.10 -15.93
N PHE A 47 -12.99 -24.29 -15.96
CA PHE A 47 -14.43 -24.44 -15.91
C PHE A 47 -15.01 -23.92 -14.58
N MET A 48 -14.46 -24.37 -13.44
CA MET A 48 -14.91 -23.94 -12.13
C MET A 48 -14.76 -22.41 -11.95
N ALA A 49 -13.58 -21.86 -12.31
CA ALA A 49 -13.33 -20.44 -12.22
C ALA A 49 -14.32 -19.62 -13.07
N SER A 50 -14.67 -20.11 -14.25
CA SER A 50 -15.65 -19.46 -15.13
C SER A 50 -17.06 -19.52 -14.54
N ARG A 51 -17.47 -20.66 -14.01
CA ARG A 51 -18.79 -20.84 -13.37
C ARG A 51 -18.92 -20.01 -12.09
N LEU A 52 -17.85 -19.87 -11.33
CA LEU A 52 -17.79 -19.03 -10.12
C LEU A 52 -17.59 -17.55 -10.46
N ARG A 53 -17.43 -17.17 -11.71
CA ARG A 53 -17.15 -15.80 -12.18
C ARG A 53 -15.94 -15.19 -11.43
N MET A 54 -14.89 -16.00 -11.27
CA MET A 54 -13.65 -15.56 -10.67
C MET A 54 -12.83 -14.75 -11.66
N ASN A 55 -12.39 -13.56 -11.25
CA ASN A 55 -11.39 -12.82 -11.99
C ASN A 55 -10.05 -13.56 -11.92
N ARG A 56 -9.45 -13.82 -13.08
CA ARG A 56 -8.19 -14.55 -13.16
C ARG A 56 -7.28 -14.00 -14.25
N LYS A 57 -6.00 -14.19 -14.05
CA LYS A 57 -4.96 -13.98 -15.06
C LYS A 57 -4.40 -15.32 -15.46
N VAL A 58 -4.32 -15.59 -16.77
CA VAL A 58 -3.65 -16.76 -17.32
C VAL A 58 -2.25 -16.36 -17.77
N VAL A 59 -1.25 -17.10 -17.31
CA VAL A 59 0.15 -16.98 -17.74
C VAL A 59 0.59 -18.37 -18.20
N MET A 60 1.02 -18.46 -19.46
CA MET A 60 1.46 -19.70 -20.11
C MET A 60 2.99 -19.70 -20.24
N GLY A 61 3.59 -20.87 -20.12
CA GLY A 61 5.00 -21.12 -20.33
C GLY A 61 5.64 -21.96 -19.23
N HIS A 62 6.93 -22.26 -19.39
CA HIS A 62 7.67 -23.02 -18.40
C HIS A 62 8.09 -22.15 -17.22
N TRP A 63 8.13 -22.74 -16.02
CA TRP A 63 8.45 -22.00 -14.77
C TRP A 63 9.87 -21.42 -14.73
N GLU A 64 10.83 -22.03 -15.45
CA GLU A 64 12.19 -21.52 -15.60
C GLU A 64 12.31 -20.37 -16.61
N ASP A 65 11.25 -20.08 -17.37
CA ASP A 65 11.25 -18.96 -18.29
C ASP A 65 11.17 -17.63 -17.51
N PRO A 66 12.19 -16.76 -17.60
CA PRO A 66 12.21 -15.48 -16.88
C PRO A 66 11.01 -14.57 -17.21
N GLU A 67 10.49 -14.62 -18.42
CA GLU A 67 9.31 -13.82 -18.80
C GLU A 67 8.03 -14.36 -18.15
N VAL A 68 7.92 -15.66 -17.99
CA VAL A 68 6.79 -16.29 -17.28
C VAL A 68 6.82 -15.90 -15.79
N THR A 69 7.98 -16.07 -15.14
CA THR A 69 8.14 -15.72 -13.72
C THR A 69 7.95 -14.23 -13.47
N LYS A 70 8.41 -13.36 -14.35
CA LYS A 70 8.18 -11.91 -14.31
C LYS A 70 6.69 -11.54 -14.38
N ARG A 71 5.93 -12.19 -15.27
CA ARG A 71 4.47 -11.97 -15.41
C ARG A 71 3.71 -12.46 -14.18
N ILE A 72 4.08 -13.61 -13.63
CA ILE A 72 3.51 -14.14 -12.38
C ILE A 72 3.81 -13.18 -11.24
N ALA A 73 5.07 -12.75 -11.07
CA ALA A 73 5.47 -11.84 -10.02
C ALA A 73 4.74 -10.48 -10.10
N ALA A 74 4.53 -9.95 -11.31
CA ALA A 74 3.74 -8.73 -11.50
C ALA A 74 2.28 -8.91 -11.03
N TRP A 75 1.67 -10.04 -11.37
CA TRP A 75 0.31 -10.34 -10.92
C TRP A 75 0.23 -10.52 -9.40
N MET A 76 1.18 -11.23 -8.81
CA MET A 76 1.24 -11.42 -7.35
C MET A 76 1.37 -10.10 -6.60
N ARG A 77 2.23 -9.19 -7.08
CA ARG A 77 2.34 -7.84 -6.49
C ARG A 77 1.03 -7.06 -6.60
N SER A 78 0.35 -7.14 -7.74
CA SER A 78 -0.96 -6.50 -7.92
C SER A 78 -2.02 -7.08 -6.98
N ALA A 79 -2.05 -8.41 -6.82
CA ALA A 79 -2.96 -9.08 -5.89
C ALA A 79 -2.68 -8.69 -4.43
N ALA A 80 -1.41 -8.66 -4.02
CA ALA A 80 -1.00 -8.19 -2.71
C ALA A 80 -1.42 -6.73 -2.48
N GLY A 81 -1.19 -5.84 -3.47
CA GLY A 81 -1.61 -4.44 -3.39
C GLY A 81 -3.12 -4.27 -3.20
N VAL A 82 -3.94 -5.08 -3.87
CA VAL A 82 -5.40 -5.05 -3.68
C VAL A 82 -5.81 -5.49 -2.26
N VAL A 83 -5.15 -6.52 -1.72
CA VAL A 83 -5.45 -7.00 -0.35
C VAL A 83 -5.03 -5.96 0.68
N LEU A 84 -3.79 -5.47 0.61
CA LEU A 84 -3.26 -4.45 1.52
C LEU A 84 -4.05 -3.13 1.42
N GLY A 85 -4.46 -2.76 0.20
CA GLY A 85 -5.27 -1.56 -0.01
C GLY A 85 -6.60 -1.57 0.74
N LYS A 86 -7.22 -2.75 0.92
CA LYS A 86 -8.49 -2.87 1.67
C LYS A 86 -8.36 -2.62 3.17
N GLU A 87 -7.16 -2.65 3.69
CA GLU A 87 -6.86 -2.39 5.09
C GLU A 87 -6.28 -0.98 5.30
N LEU A 88 -6.22 -0.18 4.22
CA LEU A 88 -5.63 1.14 4.25
C LEU A 88 -6.50 2.12 5.05
N LYS A 89 -5.92 2.70 6.10
CA LYS A 89 -6.51 3.79 6.87
C LYS A 89 -5.79 5.08 6.54
N ILE A 90 -6.57 6.09 6.14
CA ILE A 90 -6.09 7.39 5.70
C ILE A 90 -6.54 8.46 6.68
N CYS A 91 -5.59 9.15 7.29
CA CYS A 91 -5.83 10.30 8.14
C CYS A 91 -5.94 11.56 7.29
N ARG A 92 -7.03 12.30 7.40
CA ARG A 92 -7.17 13.61 6.79
C ARG A 92 -7.21 14.69 7.87
N PHE A 93 -6.18 15.51 7.98
CA PHE A 93 -6.17 16.66 8.86
C PHE A 93 -6.83 17.87 8.19
N GLY A 94 -7.96 18.28 8.76
CA GLY A 94 -8.76 19.38 8.22
C GLY A 94 -9.75 18.93 7.13
N ASP A 95 -10.24 19.89 6.38
CA ASP A 95 -11.29 19.67 5.38
C ASP A 95 -10.81 19.97 3.95
N ASN A 96 -11.69 19.82 2.98
CA ASN A 96 -11.47 20.19 1.59
C ASN A 96 -11.19 21.70 1.46
N MET A 97 -10.56 22.08 0.38
CA MET A 97 -10.37 23.49 0.05
C MET A 97 -11.72 24.16 -0.20
N ARG A 98 -11.95 25.29 0.47
CA ARG A 98 -13.16 26.10 0.22
C ARG A 98 -13.17 26.62 -1.22
N TYR A 99 -14.33 26.59 -1.86
CA TYR A 99 -14.58 27.06 -3.23
C TYR A 99 -13.87 26.26 -4.34
N VAL A 100 -13.38 25.04 -4.03
CA VAL A 100 -12.72 24.16 -5.00
C VAL A 100 -13.45 22.82 -5.01
N GLY A 101 -14.50 22.74 -5.84
CA GLY A 101 -15.38 21.55 -5.89
C GLY A 101 -14.67 20.25 -6.26
N VAL A 102 -13.56 20.30 -7.00
CA VAL A 102 -12.80 19.09 -7.36
C VAL A 102 -12.14 18.40 -6.16
N THR A 103 -12.00 19.11 -5.03
CA THR A 103 -11.45 18.53 -3.79
C THR A 103 -12.50 17.81 -2.92
N GLU A 104 -13.78 17.92 -3.30
CA GLU A 104 -14.89 17.23 -2.65
C GLU A 104 -14.88 15.73 -3.02
N GLY A 105 -14.14 14.93 -2.33
CA GLY A 105 -14.10 13.49 -2.56
C GLY A 105 -15.30 12.75 -1.97
N ASP A 106 -15.70 11.65 -2.59
CA ASP A 106 -16.70 10.73 -2.04
C ASP A 106 -15.99 9.61 -1.24
N LYS A 107 -15.86 9.83 0.08
CA LYS A 107 -15.20 8.88 0.99
C LYS A 107 -15.94 7.55 1.06
N VAL A 108 -17.25 7.57 0.95
CA VAL A 108 -18.09 6.36 0.99
C VAL A 108 -17.86 5.52 -0.27
N GLU A 109 -17.82 6.16 -1.43
CA GLU A 109 -17.52 5.47 -2.69
C GLU A 109 -16.10 4.89 -2.72
N VAL A 110 -15.13 5.59 -2.14
CA VAL A 110 -13.74 5.11 -1.98
C VAL A 110 -13.71 3.86 -1.10
N GLU A 111 -14.43 3.84 0.03
CA GLU A 111 -14.52 2.68 0.89
C GLU A 111 -15.21 1.50 0.20
N ILE A 112 -16.33 1.75 -0.49
CA ILE A 112 -17.06 0.70 -1.24
C ILE A 112 -16.19 0.09 -2.35
N LYS A 113 -15.49 0.89 -3.13
CA LYS A 113 -14.72 0.43 -4.30
C LYS A 113 -13.34 -0.08 -3.96
N LEU A 114 -12.64 0.59 -3.07
CA LEU A 114 -11.22 0.33 -2.79
C LEU A 114 -11.01 -0.29 -1.41
N GLY A 115 -11.98 -0.18 -0.50
CA GLY A 115 -11.88 -0.62 0.88
C GLY A 115 -11.09 0.34 1.78
N TRP A 116 -10.76 1.54 1.29
CA TRP A 116 -9.97 2.52 2.04
C TRP A 116 -10.84 3.23 3.09
N GLU A 117 -10.39 3.24 4.31
CA GLU A 117 -11.01 4.01 5.38
C GLU A 117 -10.39 5.41 5.43
N CYS A 118 -11.13 6.43 5.03
CA CYS A 118 -10.67 7.81 5.02
C CYS A 118 -11.46 8.67 6.02
N ASN A 119 -10.82 9.05 7.13
CA ASN A 119 -11.44 9.82 8.20
C ASN A 119 -10.78 11.19 8.40
N THR A 120 -11.63 12.18 8.72
CA THR A 120 -11.21 13.55 8.99
C THR A 120 -10.93 13.74 10.48
N TYR A 121 -9.80 14.35 10.78
CA TYR A 121 -9.36 14.74 12.13
C TYR A 121 -9.15 16.24 12.19
N ALA A 122 -9.43 16.82 13.34
CA ALA A 122 -9.24 18.24 13.54
C ALA A 122 -7.75 18.61 13.53
N VAL A 123 -7.39 19.68 12.84
CA VAL A 123 -6.02 20.24 12.88
C VAL A 123 -5.60 20.57 14.31
N GLY A 124 -6.56 20.99 15.17
CA GLY A 124 -6.30 21.27 16.58
C GLY A 124 -5.85 20.04 17.39
N ASP A 125 -6.21 18.81 16.98
CA ASP A 125 -5.73 17.62 17.68
C ASP A 125 -4.26 17.34 17.30
N LEU A 126 -3.89 17.55 16.05
CA LEU A 126 -2.49 17.50 15.63
C LEU A 126 -1.67 18.61 16.34
N ALA A 127 -2.19 19.84 16.42
CA ALA A 127 -1.51 20.94 17.12
C ALA A 127 -1.24 20.62 18.59
N LYS A 128 -2.21 20.03 19.30
CA LYS A 128 -2.01 19.57 20.69
C LYS A 128 -0.92 18.50 20.80
N ALA A 129 -0.91 17.54 19.86
CA ALA A 129 0.12 16.49 19.82
C ALA A 129 1.52 17.08 19.57
N ILE A 130 1.63 18.10 18.70
CA ILE A 130 2.86 18.83 18.43
C ILE A 130 3.35 19.54 19.70
N ASP A 131 2.46 20.22 20.41
CA ASP A 131 2.80 20.94 21.64
C ASP A 131 3.16 20.01 22.81
N ALA A 132 2.67 18.76 22.79
CA ALA A 132 2.96 17.75 23.79
C ALA A 132 4.33 17.07 23.63
N CYS A 133 5.05 17.29 22.53
CA CYS A 133 6.40 16.73 22.34
C CYS A 133 7.38 17.30 23.34
N THR A 134 8.16 16.43 24.01
CA THR A 134 9.19 16.86 24.96
C THR A 134 10.43 17.42 24.26
N GLU A 135 11.24 18.22 24.96
CA GLU A 135 12.47 18.74 24.38
C GLU A 135 13.49 17.62 24.10
N GLU A 136 13.52 16.57 24.92
CA GLU A 136 14.40 15.42 24.74
C GLU A 136 14.06 14.68 23.42
N GLU A 137 12.78 14.51 23.13
CA GLU A 137 12.34 13.91 21.85
C GLU A 137 12.73 14.79 20.66
N VAL A 138 12.57 16.10 20.81
CA VAL A 138 12.94 17.07 19.77
C VAL A 138 14.44 17.08 19.53
N ASP A 139 15.25 17.06 20.59
CA ASP A 139 16.71 17.02 20.49
C ASP A 139 17.18 15.74 19.80
N ALA A 140 16.59 14.59 20.13
CA ALA A 140 16.88 13.33 19.47
C ALA A 140 16.53 13.38 17.96
N LYS A 141 15.38 13.94 17.60
CA LYS A 141 14.96 14.12 16.21
C LYS A 141 15.87 15.11 15.45
N MET A 142 16.29 16.18 16.11
CA MET A 142 17.24 17.14 15.54
C MET A 142 18.61 16.49 15.29
N ALA A 143 19.08 15.62 16.17
CA ALA A 143 20.30 14.83 15.95
C ALA A 143 20.15 13.90 14.74
N GLU A 144 18.97 13.27 14.56
CA GLU A 144 18.66 12.50 13.35
C GLU A 144 18.74 13.38 12.09
N TYR A 145 18.15 14.57 12.10
CA TYR A 145 18.18 15.49 10.95
C TYR A 145 19.61 15.91 10.60
N THR A 146 20.43 16.31 11.59
CA THR A 146 21.81 16.72 11.35
C THR A 146 22.71 15.58 10.85
N SER A 147 22.34 14.33 11.14
CA SER A 147 23.05 13.17 10.60
C SER A 147 22.73 12.87 9.13
N LYS A 148 21.58 13.34 8.65
CA LYS A 148 21.07 13.05 7.30
C LYS A 148 21.18 14.23 6.34
N TYR A 149 21.10 15.46 6.85
CA TYR A 149 20.97 16.67 6.07
C TYR A 149 21.99 17.74 6.52
N ASP A 150 22.48 18.50 5.56
CA ASP A 150 23.25 19.71 5.84
C ASP A 150 22.27 20.82 6.28
N MET A 151 22.52 21.40 7.45
CA MET A 151 21.70 22.45 8.03
C MET A 151 22.08 23.81 7.42
N ASN A 152 21.48 24.16 6.31
CA ASN A 152 21.75 25.41 5.60
C ASN A 152 20.71 26.48 5.92
N THR A 153 20.49 26.75 7.19
CA THR A 153 19.56 27.77 7.68
C THR A 153 19.96 28.26 9.07
N ASP A 154 19.78 29.54 9.34
CA ASP A 154 19.95 30.14 10.67
C ASP A 154 18.67 30.05 11.52
N ASN A 155 17.54 29.68 10.92
CA ASN A 155 16.25 29.57 11.61
C ASN A 155 16.07 28.15 12.20
N ILE A 156 16.86 27.83 13.22
CA ILE A 156 16.84 26.52 13.88
C ILE A 156 15.49 26.28 14.57
N ASP A 157 14.83 27.29 15.10
CA ASP A 157 13.51 27.14 15.73
C ASP A 157 12.45 26.62 14.76
N SER A 158 12.52 27.03 13.49
CA SER A 158 11.64 26.51 12.43
C SER A 158 11.89 25.03 12.19
N VAL A 159 13.14 24.60 12.18
CA VAL A 159 13.50 23.17 11.99
C VAL A 159 13.08 22.34 13.21
N ARG A 160 13.27 22.85 14.42
CA ARG A 160 12.79 22.21 15.65
C ARG A 160 11.28 22.02 15.65
N TYR A 161 10.55 23.01 15.14
CA TYR A 161 9.09 22.87 14.97
C TYR A 161 8.73 21.77 13.98
N GLN A 162 9.47 21.62 12.87
CA GLN A 162 9.29 20.49 11.94
C GLN A 162 9.58 19.14 12.60
N ALA A 163 10.61 19.08 13.46
CA ALA A 163 10.89 17.88 14.25
C ALA A 163 9.71 17.51 15.17
N ARG A 164 9.09 18.49 15.84
CA ARG A 164 7.86 18.29 16.62
C ARG A 164 6.71 17.78 15.75
N CYS A 165 6.53 18.36 14.57
CA CYS A 165 5.50 17.90 13.63
C CYS A 165 5.70 16.42 13.26
N GLU A 166 6.94 16.02 12.91
CA GLU A 166 7.23 14.63 12.55
C GLU A 166 6.97 13.67 13.71
N ILE A 167 7.48 13.99 14.91
CA ILE A 167 7.28 13.16 16.13
C ILE A 167 5.77 12.99 16.42
N ALA A 168 5.02 14.11 16.42
CA ALA A 168 3.60 14.09 16.71
C ALA A 168 2.82 13.25 15.68
N MET A 169 3.14 13.42 14.40
CA MET A 169 2.48 12.66 13.32
C MET A 169 2.85 11.18 13.39
N GLU A 170 4.11 10.83 13.65
CA GLU A 170 4.54 9.43 13.84
C GLU A 170 3.75 8.74 14.96
N LYS A 171 3.65 9.39 16.11
CA LYS A 171 2.89 8.88 17.26
C LYS A 171 1.40 8.73 16.91
N PHE A 172 0.81 9.78 16.35
CA PHE A 172 -0.61 9.80 15.99
C PHE A 172 -0.95 8.71 14.98
N PHE A 173 -0.10 8.48 13.97
CA PHE A 173 -0.32 7.44 12.96
C PHE A 173 -0.14 6.05 13.56
N ALA A 174 0.86 5.84 14.40
CA ALA A 174 1.09 4.55 15.05
C ALA A 174 -0.05 4.18 16.03
N GLU A 175 -0.55 5.14 16.81
CA GLU A 175 -1.64 4.92 17.76
C GLU A 175 -2.98 4.59 17.09
N ASN A 176 -3.20 5.08 15.86
CA ASN A 176 -4.45 4.92 15.12
C ASN A 176 -4.33 3.98 13.91
N ASP A 177 -3.14 3.39 13.70
CA ASP A 177 -2.87 2.46 12.59
C ASP A 177 -3.08 3.10 11.20
N PHE A 178 -2.65 4.37 11.03
CA PHE A 178 -2.72 5.05 9.75
C PHE A 178 -1.53 4.70 8.85
N SER A 179 -1.85 4.35 7.60
CA SER A 179 -0.87 4.04 6.56
C SER A 179 -0.65 5.19 5.58
N ALA A 180 -1.54 6.18 5.58
CA ALA A 180 -1.48 7.34 4.71
C ALA A 180 -2.15 8.55 5.36
N PHE A 181 -1.84 9.73 4.85
CA PHE A 181 -2.46 10.96 5.30
C PHE A 181 -2.52 12.03 4.21
N THR A 182 -3.34 13.03 4.48
CA THR A 182 -3.33 14.33 3.80
C THR A 182 -3.59 15.43 4.82
N ASN A 183 -3.20 16.66 4.51
CA ASN A 183 -3.47 17.81 5.37
C ASN A 183 -3.91 19.01 4.55
N THR A 184 -4.88 19.74 5.08
CA THR A 184 -5.23 21.05 4.52
C THR A 184 -4.08 22.06 4.71
N PHE A 185 -3.99 23.04 3.83
CA PHE A 185 -3.17 24.23 4.04
C PHE A 185 -4.02 25.47 4.43
N GLN A 186 -5.33 25.28 4.54
CA GLN A 186 -6.27 26.24 5.08
C GLN A 186 -6.61 25.89 6.53
N ASP A 187 -7.06 26.86 7.31
CA ASP A 187 -7.59 26.65 8.67
C ASP A 187 -6.61 25.92 9.62
N LEU A 188 -5.33 26.28 9.56
CA LEU A 188 -4.26 25.70 10.37
C LEU A 188 -4.20 26.26 11.79
N VAL A 189 -5.36 26.50 12.41
CA VAL A 189 -5.44 27.08 13.76
C VAL A 189 -4.72 26.16 14.76
N GLY A 190 -3.74 26.73 15.46
CA GLY A 190 -2.88 26.01 16.41
C GLY A 190 -1.55 25.53 15.82
N MET A 191 -1.43 25.41 14.50
CA MET A 191 -0.15 25.11 13.87
C MET A 191 0.58 26.40 13.43
N ARG A 192 1.89 26.42 13.61
CA ARG A 192 2.76 27.56 13.24
C ARG A 192 3.30 27.45 11.81
N GLN A 193 3.35 26.23 11.27
CA GLN A 193 3.88 25.91 9.94
C GLN A 193 3.16 24.71 9.36
N LEU A 194 3.19 24.58 8.04
CA LEU A 194 2.87 23.32 7.35
C LEU A 194 3.95 22.27 7.65
N PRO A 195 3.60 20.99 7.80
CA PRO A 195 4.55 19.94 8.16
C PRO A 195 5.39 19.48 6.95
N GLY A 196 6.16 20.37 6.32
CA GLY A 196 6.85 20.11 5.06
C GLY A 196 7.95 19.04 5.16
N ILE A 197 8.94 19.21 6.06
CA ILE A 197 10.03 18.24 6.28
C ILE A 197 9.44 16.96 6.88
N ALA A 198 8.54 17.07 7.85
CA ALA A 198 7.86 15.96 8.47
C ALA A 198 7.15 15.07 7.41
N THR A 199 6.40 15.69 6.51
CA THR A 199 5.73 14.97 5.41
C THR A 199 6.72 14.20 4.53
N GLN A 200 7.82 14.83 4.11
CA GLN A 200 8.81 14.17 3.26
C GLN A 200 9.49 12.98 3.97
N ASN A 201 9.82 13.14 5.24
CA ASN A 201 10.43 12.07 6.02
C ASN A 201 9.46 10.90 6.27
N LEU A 202 8.19 11.19 6.53
CA LEU A 202 7.14 10.18 6.67
C LEU A 202 6.94 9.40 5.36
N MET A 203 6.94 10.09 4.22
CA MET A 203 6.88 9.43 2.90
C MET A 203 8.10 8.53 2.66
N ALA A 204 9.30 8.97 3.05
CA ALA A 204 10.51 8.15 2.97
C ALA A 204 10.45 6.89 3.87
N LYS A 205 9.67 6.93 4.94
CA LYS A 205 9.38 5.79 5.83
C LYS A 205 8.23 4.90 5.34
N GLY A 206 7.61 5.23 4.20
CA GLY A 206 6.56 4.43 3.58
C GLY A 206 5.13 4.86 3.95
N ILE A 207 4.94 5.96 4.67
CA ILE A 207 3.61 6.53 4.90
C ILE A 207 3.15 7.26 3.63
N GLY A 208 1.97 6.90 3.11
CA GLY A 208 1.41 7.55 1.93
C GLY A 208 1.03 9.01 2.20
N TYR A 209 1.20 9.88 1.20
CA TYR A 209 0.73 11.27 1.26
C TYR A 209 0.06 11.67 -0.06
N GLY A 210 -1.07 12.34 0.00
CA GLY A 210 -1.84 12.82 -1.15
C GLY A 210 -2.47 14.20 -0.90
#